data_ae80e132446f16313f8a977bba66693f
#
_entry.id   ae80e132446f16313f8a977bba66693f
#
_cell.length_a   1.000
_cell.length_b   1.000
_cell.length_c   1.000
_cell.angle_alpha   90.00
_cell.angle_beta   90.00
_cell.angle_gamma   90.00
#
_symmetry.space_group_name_H-M   'P 1'
#
loop_
_entity.id
_entity.type
_entity.pdbx_description
1 polymer ?
#
loop_
_entity_poly.entity_id
_entity_poly.type
_entity_poly.pdbx_seq_one_letter_code
_entity_poly.pdbx_strand_id
1 'polypeptide(L)'
;NIIFGHHNKTMKITDYECLVGGLPKKREWPFEYQAVFSPIDVIEEYIRPARYVQNTQIITREALSDTELVDFENIGTLESWNSDGLRTLIKTMNHVPNMIEKTLRYPGCVEYLRVLRACGYFSYDPIEINGNKIRPIDLTSKLLFPMWEMKEGDEDYTVMRIKIIGDEAGKKVCYTYNLLDK
;
A
#
# COMPACT_ATOMS: atom_id res chain seq x y z
N ASN A 1 -2.15 3.24 13.45
CA ASN A 1 -3.43 3.40 14.18
C ASN A 1 -3.22 3.91 15.61
N ILE A 2 -2.23 3.37 16.40
CA ILE A 2 -1.98 3.76 17.80
C ILE A 2 -1.58 5.23 17.88
N ILE A 3 -0.62 5.68 17.08
CA ILE A 3 -0.17 7.09 17.02
C ILE A 3 -1.33 8.01 16.66
N PHE A 4 -2.13 7.65 15.65
CA PHE A 4 -3.30 8.41 15.24
C PHE A 4 -4.33 8.53 16.38
N GLY A 5 -4.67 7.42 17.04
CA GLY A 5 -5.56 7.41 18.19
C GLY A 5 -5.02 8.17 19.40
N HIS A 6 -3.69 8.24 19.57
CA HIS A 6 -3.07 9.05 20.61
C HIS A 6 -3.32 10.55 20.38
N HIS A 7 -2.99 11.07 19.20
CA HIS A 7 -3.21 12.47 18.85
C HIS A 7 -4.69 12.86 18.84
N ASN A 8 -5.57 11.94 18.46
CA ASN A 8 -7.01 12.22 18.47
C ASN A 8 -7.60 12.55 19.84
N LYS A 9 -6.85 12.35 20.93
CA LYS A 9 -7.30 12.69 22.28
C LYS A 9 -7.12 14.17 22.63
N THR A 10 -6.15 14.84 22.00
CA THR A 10 -5.75 16.22 22.37
C THR A 10 -5.79 17.18 21.19
N MET A 11 -5.91 16.66 19.97
CA MET A 11 -5.79 17.42 18.73
C MET A 11 -7.05 17.29 17.89
N LYS A 12 -7.52 18.39 17.31
CA LYS A 12 -8.55 18.39 16.26
C LYS A 12 -7.86 18.09 14.94
N ILE A 13 -7.78 16.81 14.58
CA ILE A 13 -7.09 16.36 13.38
C ILE A 13 -7.91 16.74 12.14
N THR A 14 -7.23 17.30 11.12
CA THR A 14 -7.80 17.63 9.82
C THR A 14 -7.32 16.71 8.72
N ASP A 15 -6.07 16.23 8.80
CA ASP A 15 -5.47 15.38 7.79
C ASP A 15 -4.63 14.25 8.40
N TYR A 16 -4.78 13.08 7.84
CA TYR A 16 -4.00 11.88 8.16
C TYR A 16 -3.48 11.24 6.89
N GLU A 17 -2.17 11.05 6.82
CA GLU A 17 -1.51 10.30 5.76
C GLU A 17 -0.64 9.20 6.36
N CYS A 18 -0.72 8.00 5.80
CA CYS A 18 0.19 6.92 6.11
C CYS A 18 0.76 6.34 4.82
N LEU A 19 2.08 6.34 4.70
CA LEU A 19 2.82 5.66 3.64
C LEU A 19 3.54 4.48 4.29
N VAL A 20 3.34 3.26 3.80
CA VAL A 20 3.92 2.06 4.42
C VAL A 20 4.33 1.03 3.36
N GLY A 21 5.45 0.34 3.59
CA GLY A 21 5.91 -0.75 2.75
C GLY A 21 6.79 -1.73 3.50
N GLY A 22 6.59 -3.02 3.24
CA GLY A 22 7.55 -4.07 3.52
C GLY A 22 8.36 -4.32 2.24
N LEU A 23 9.68 -4.25 2.33
CA LEU A 23 10.56 -4.23 1.18
C LEU A 23 11.76 -5.15 1.41
N PRO A 24 12.18 -5.95 0.42
CA PRO A 24 13.40 -6.70 0.51
C PRO A 24 14.62 -5.76 0.51
N LYS A 25 15.65 -6.08 1.29
CA LYS A 25 16.92 -5.37 1.22
C LYS A 25 17.61 -5.60 -0.12
N LYS A 26 17.54 -6.82 -0.65
CA LYS A 26 18.08 -7.18 -1.96
C LYS A 26 17.04 -6.91 -3.04
N ARG A 27 17.40 -6.04 -3.97
CA ARG A 27 16.54 -5.69 -5.11
C ARG A 27 16.85 -6.61 -6.28
N GLU A 28 15.90 -7.46 -6.66
CA GLU A 28 16.03 -8.37 -7.80
C GLU A 28 14.97 -8.05 -8.87
N TRP A 29 15.45 -7.82 -10.08
CA TRP A 29 14.59 -7.62 -11.24
C TRP A 29 13.68 -8.86 -11.46
N PRO A 30 12.42 -8.74 -11.90
CA PRO A 30 11.78 -7.53 -12.44
C PRO A 30 11.06 -6.66 -11.41
N PHE A 31 10.54 -7.22 -10.32
CA PHE A 31 9.66 -6.50 -9.40
C PHE A 31 10.39 -5.79 -8.28
N GLU A 32 11.62 -6.21 -8.00
CA GLU A 32 12.38 -5.73 -6.83
C GLU A 32 11.55 -5.85 -5.54
N TYR A 33 10.77 -6.91 -5.46
CA TYR A 33 9.80 -7.15 -4.41
C TYR A 33 9.83 -8.61 -3.97
N GLN A 34 9.73 -8.81 -2.66
CA GLN A 34 9.43 -10.09 -2.02
C GLN A 34 8.28 -9.88 -1.04
N ALA A 35 7.41 -10.87 -0.94
CA ALA A 35 6.25 -10.83 -0.06
C ALA A 35 6.66 -11.17 1.37
N VAL A 36 6.53 -10.22 2.26
CA VAL A 36 6.77 -10.38 3.70
C VAL A 36 5.56 -10.99 4.42
N PHE A 37 4.48 -11.24 3.70
CA PHE A 37 3.27 -11.92 4.15
C PHE A 37 2.68 -12.73 2.99
N SER A 38 1.46 -13.27 3.15
CA SER A 38 0.80 -14.12 2.14
C SER A 38 0.78 -13.49 0.74
N PRO A 39 1.40 -14.11 -0.29
CA PRO A 39 1.47 -13.54 -1.64
C PRO A 39 0.11 -13.31 -2.30
N ILE A 40 -0.92 -14.10 -1.97
CA ILE A 40 -2.27 -13.88 -2.49
C ILE A 40 -2.88 -12.60 -1.92
N ASP A 41 -2.62 -12.29 -0.65
CA ASP A 41 -3.09 -11.05 -0.05
C ASP A 41 -2.38 -9.83 -0.67
N VAL A 42 -1.13 -10.01 -1.12
CA VAL A 42 -0.40 -8.99 -1.89
C VAL A 42 -1.10 -8.71 -3.22
N ILE A 43 -1.50 -9.76 -3.96
CA ILE A 43 -2.23 -9.57 -5.23
C ILE A 43 -3.58 -8.88 -4.97
N GLU A 44 -4.26 -9.20 -3.88
CA GLU A 44 -5.51 -8.53 -3.49
C GLU A 44 -5.34 -7.01 -3.31
N GLU A 45 -4.18 -6.56 -2.83
CA GLU A 45 -3.88 -5.12 -2.76
C GLU A 45 -3.80 -4.46 -4.14
N TYR A 46 -3.43 -5.20 -5.19
CA TYR A 46 -3.28 -4.67 -6.54
C TYR A 46 -4.59 -4.58 -7.33
N ILE A 47 -5.63 -5.24 -6.87
CA ILE A 47 -6.94 -5.29 -7.54
C ILE A 47 -8.06 -4.64 -6.74
N ARG A 48 -7.98 -4.67 -5.40
CA ARG A 48 -9.02 -4.09 -4.54
C ARG A 48 -9.03 -2.57 -4.64
N PRO A 49 -10.18 -1.95 -4.98
CA PRO A 49 -10.29 -0.50 -4.99
C PRO A 49 -9.90 0.11 -3.65
N ALA A 50 -9.10 1.17 -3.68
CA ALA A 50 -8.65 1.90 -2.51
C ALA A 50 -9.70 2.89 -2.04
N ARG A 51 -10.06 2.84 -0.77
CA ARG A 51 -10.97 3.79 -0.13
C ARG A 51 -10.18 4.75 0.74
N TYR A 52 -10.47 6.03 0.61
CA TYR A 52 -9.96 7.05 1.50
C TYR A 52 -11.01 8.15 1.76
N VAL A 53 -10.71 9.07 2.64
CA VAL A 53 -11.64 10.14 3.02
C VAL A 53 -11.11 11.46 2.49
N GLN A 54 -11.95 12.19 1.76
CA GLN A 54 -11.66 13.53 1.27
C GLN A 54 -12.86 14.43 1.56
N ASN A 55 -12.63 15.54 2.25
CA ASN A 55 -13.69 16.49 2.65
C ASN A 55 -14.86 15.76 3.34
N THR A 56 -14.57 14.87 4.28
CA THR A 56 -15.54 14.06 5.04
C THR A 56 -16.31 13.02 4.20
N GLN A 57 -16.01 12.87 2.93
CA GLN A 57 -16.64 11.90 2.05
C GLN A 57 -15.69 10.72 1.77
N ILE A 58 -16.26 9.51 1.79
CA ILE A 58 -15.52 8.33 1.36
C ILE A 58 -15.48 8.33 -0.15
N ILE A 59 -14.28 8.37 -0.71
CA ILE A 59 -14.03 8.25 -2.14
C ILE A 59 -13.29 6.95 -2.43
N THR A 60 -13.52 6.43 -3.64
CA THR A 60 -12.90 5.19 -4.11
C THR A 60 -12.07 5.48 -5.34
N ARG A 61 -10.85 4.94 -5.37
CA ARG A 61 -9.92 5.00 -6.49
C ARG A 61 -9.48 3.59 -6.87
N GLU A 62 -9.00 3.44 -8.09
CA GLU A 62 -8.37 2.18 -8.48
C GLU A 62 -7.12 1.91 -7.62
N ALA A 63 -6.86 0.65 -7.34
CA ALA A 63 -5.55 0.25 -6.82
C ALA A 63 -4.45 0.63 -7.82
N LEU A 64 -3.22 0.78 -7.35
CA LEU A 64 -2.06 1.14 -8.17
C LEU A 64 -2.20 2.51 -8.90
N SER A 65 -3.16 3.34 -8.52
CA SER A 65 -3.32 4.70 -9.06
C SER A 65 -2.61 5.76 -8.22
N ASP A 66 -2.55 6.99 -8.73
CA ASP A 66 -2.00 8.19 -8.08
C ASP A 66 -0.60 7.94 -7.50
N THR A 67 0.28 7.42 -8.35
CA THR A 67 1.68 7.11 -7.97
C THR A 67 2.49 8.39 -7.76
N GLU A 68 3.32 8.39 -6.71
CA GLU A 68 4.20 9.49 -6.37
C GLU A 68 5.56 8.95 -5.93
N LEU A 69 6.63 9.61 -6.35
CA LEU A 69 7.98 9.32 -5.85
C LEU A 69 8.19 10.07 -4.54
N VAL A 70 8.62 9.37 -3.52
CA VAL A 70 8.82 9.90 -2.18
C VAL A 70 10.19 9.49 -1.65
N ASP A 71 10.98 10.45 -1.20
CA ASP A 71 12.29 10.18 -0.64
C ASP A 71 12.20 9.82 0.85
N PHE A 72 12.93 8.77 1.21
CA PHE A 72 13.10 8.31 2.58
C PHE A 72 14.59 8.33 2.96
N GLU A 73 14.88 8.93 4.08
CA GLU A 73 16.23 8.93 4.63
C GLU A 73 16.74 7.49 4.85
N ASN A 74 17.97 7.23 4.47
CA ASN A 74 18.65 5.91 4.54
C ASN A 74 18.09 4.79 3.65
N ILE A 75 17.08 5.08 2.79
CA ILE A 75 16.50 4.08 1.88
C ILE A 75 16.62 4.57 0.43
N GLY A 76 16.42 5.87 0.23
CA GLY A 76 16.31 6.50 -1.08
C GLY A 76 14.86 6.68 -1.52
N THR A 77 14.65 6.83 -2.82
CA THR A 77 13.36 7.08 -3.42
C THR A 77 12.52 5.82 -3.48
N LEU A 78 11.29 5.90 -2.99
CA LEU A 78 10.25 4.87 -3.13
C LEU A 78 9.08 5.41 -3.94
N GLU A 79 8.27 4.53 -4.50
CA GLU A 79 7.05 4.85 -5.22
C GLU A 79 5.85 4.48 -4.36
N SER A 80 5.00 5.47 -4.06
CA SER A 80 3.73 5.28 -3.35
C SER A 80 2.59 5.12 -4.34
N TRP A 81 1.56 4.38 -3.95
CA TRP A 81 0.36 4.16 -4.75
C TRP A 81 -0.86 3.90 -3.87
N ASN A 82 -2.07 4.18 -4.40
CA ASN A 82 -3.32 4.00 -3.67
C ASN A 82 -3.60 2.53 -3.36
N SER A 83 -3.74 2.22 -2.07
CA SER A 83 -4.13 0.92 -1.53
C SER A 83 -5.23 1.06 -0.48
N ASP A 84 -6.00 0.00 -0.23
CA ASP A 84 -7.14 0.02 0.72
C ASP A 84 -6.68 -0.24 2.17
N GLY A 85 -5.75 0.57 2.67
CA GLY A 85 -5.12 0.39 3.98
C GLY A 85 -5.86 1.03 5.16
N LEU A 86 -6.68 2.05 4.95
CA LEU A 86 -7.40 2.71 6.04
C LEU A 86 -8.34 1.78 6.82
N ARG A 87 -8.95 0.81 6.14
CA ARG A 87 -9.77 -0.25 6.75
C ARG A 87 -10.80 0.30 7.75
N THR A 88 -10.63 -0.05 9.03
CA THR A 88 -11.53 0.35 10.11
C THR A 88 -11.44 1.82 10.46
N LEU A 89 -10.33 2.51 10.14
CA LEU A 89 -10.16 3.95 10.42
C LEU A 89 -11.26 4.79 9.77
N ILE A 90 -11.72 4.42 8.58
CA ILE A 90 -12.84 5.09 7.91
C ILE A 90 -14.09 5.19 8.80
N LYS A 91 -14.31 4.18 9.66
CA LYS A 91 -15.46 4.15 10.58
C LYS A 91 -15.12 4.75 11.94
N THR A 92 -13.95 4.41 12.49
CA THR A 92 -13.56 4.79 13.85
C THR A 92 -13.07 6.23 13.97
N MET A 93 -12.62 6.83 12.86
CA MET A 93 -12.13 8.20 12.75
C MET A 93 -12.95 9.02 11.75
N ASN A 94 -14.25 8.76 11.65
CA ASN A 94 -15.16 9.37 10.66
C ASN A 94 -15.32 10.88 10.79
N HIS A 95 -14.86 11.47 11.89
CA HIS A 95 -14.84 12.92 12.13
C HIS A 95 -13.64 13.61 11.48
N VAL A 96 -12.63 12.86 11.03
CA VAL A 96 -11.43 13.41 10.37
C VAL A 96 -11.73 13.62 8.89
N PRO A 97 -11.63 14.86 8.38
CA PRO A 97 -12.10 15.18 7.04
C PRO A 97 -11.23 14.61 5.91
N ASN A 98 -9.94 14.41 6.14
CA ASN A 98 -9.04 13.88 5.11
C ASN A 98 -8.17 12.77 5.68
N MET A 99 -8.27 11.57 5.08
CA MET A 99 -7.44 10.42 5.46
C MET A 99 -7.06 9.62 4.24
N ILE A 100 -5.78 9.30 4.11
CA ILE A 100 -5.25 8.44 3.05
C ILE A 100 -4.20 7.48 3.60
N GLU A 101 -4.15 6.28 3.03
CA GLU A 101 -3.06 5.34 3.21
C GLU A 101 -2.60 4.84 1.85
N LYS A 102 -1.29 4.85 1.62
CA LYS A 102 -0.66 4.37 0.40
C LYS A 102 0.40 3.32 0.71
N THR A 103 0.51 2.34 -0.15
CA THR A 103 1.59 1.34 -0.09
C THR A 103 2.83 1.86 -0.82
N LEU A 104 4.00 1.45 -0.36
CA LEU A 104 5.31 1.80 -0.92
C LEU A 104 5.94 0.59 -1.61
N ARG A 105 6.58 0.83 -2.75
CA ARG A 105 7.44 -0.14 -3.46
C ARG A 105 8.69 0.58 -4.00
N TYR A 106 9.64 -0.17 -4.48
CA TYR A 106 10.73 0.41 -5.28
C TYR A 106 10.18 0.95 -6.61
N PRO A 107 10.72 2.06 -7.13
CA PRO A 107 10.25 2.69 -8.36
C PRO A 107 10.28 1.73 -9.55
N GLY A 108 9.18 1.71 -10.31
CA GLY A 108 8.99 0.85 -11.49
C GLY A 108 8.24 -0.45 -11.22
N CYS A 109 8.18 -0.92 -9.97
CA CYS A 109 7.39 -2.12 -9.62
C CYS A 109 5.91 -1.94 -9.97
N VAL A 110 5.36 -0.78 -9.65
CA VAL A 110 3.93 -0.47 -9.87
C VAL A 110 3.55 -0.55 -11.34
N GLU A 111 4.41 -0.12 -12.25
CA GLU A 111 4.13 -0.16 -13.68
C GLU A 111 4.02 -1.61 -14.21
N TYR A 112 4.89 -2.52 -13.78
CA TYR A 112 4.78 -3.92 -14.14
C TYR A 112 3.47 -4.54 -13.63
N LEU A 113 3.06 -4.21 -12.41
CA LEU A 113 1.81 -4.70 -11.82
C LEU A 113 0.59 -4.14 -12.55
N ARG A 114 0.63 -2.88 -12.98
CA ARG A 114 -0.43 -2.25 -13.80
C ARG A 114 -0.57 -2.94 -15.15
N VAL A 115 0.54 -3.27 -15.81
CA VAL A 115 0.54 -4.02 -17.06
C VAL A 115 -0.08 -5.40 -16.86
N LEU A 116 0.34 -6.16 -15.86
CA LEU A 116 -0.25 -7.48 -15.57
C LEU A 116 -1.76 -7.38 -15.30
N ARG A 117 -2.19 -6.39 -14.51
CA ARG A 117 -3.61 -6.15 -14.24
C ARG A 117 -4.37 -5.81 -15.52
N ALA A 118 -3.87 -4.89 -16.33
CA ALA A 118 -4.52 -4.46 -17.57
C ALA A 118 -4.64 -5.59 -18.59
N CYS A 119 -3.67 -6.51 -18.62
CA CYS A 119 -3.71 -7.71 -19.45
C CYS A 119 -4.61 -8.83 -18.90
N GLY A 120 -5.24 -8.63 -17.72
CA GLY A 120 -6.17 -9.59 -17.12
C GLY A 120 -5.52 -10.71 -16.32
N TYR A 121 -4.21 -10.66 -16.04
CA TYR A 121 -3.52 -11.71 -15.29
C TYR A 121 -4.01 -11.87 -13.85
N PHE A 122 -4.64 -10.84 -13.27
CA PHE A 122 -5.21 -10.88 -11.92
C PHE A 122 -6.72 -11.16 -11.91
N SER A 123 -7.31 -11.55 -13.07
CA SER A 123 -8.74 -11.85 -13.15
C SER A 123 -9.10 -13.18 -12.48
N TYR A 124 -10.19 -13.17 -11.73
CA TYR A 124 -10.84 -14.37 -11.19
C TYR A 124 -11.81 -15.02 -12.20
N ASP A 125 -12.18 -14.31 -13.26
CA ASP A 125 -13.07 -14.83 -14.30
C ASP A 125 -12.34 -15.87 -15.14
N PRO A 126 -12.87 -17.09 -15.25
CA PRO A 126 -12.20 -18.15 -16.00
C PRO A 126 -12.22 -17.87 -17.49
N ILE A 127 -11.09 -18.15 -18.14
CA ILE A 127 -10.95 -18.18 -19.61
C ILE A 127 -10.80 -19.61 -20.08
N GLU A 128 -11.19 -19.89 -21.32
CA GLU A 128 -11.04 -21.21 -21.92
C GLU A 128 -9.72 -21.30 -22.70
N ILE A 129 -8.90 -22.31 -22.37
CA ILE A 129 -7.66 -22.60 -23.07
C ILE A 129 -7.64 -24.11 -23.39
N ASN A 130 -7.66 -24.46 -24.67
CA ASN A 130 -7.65 -25.86 -25.16
C ASN A 130 -8.73 -26.73 -24.47
N GLY A 131 -9.97 -26.21 -24.35
CA GLY A 131 -11.09 -26.90 -23.71
C GLY A 131 -11.08 -26.95 -22.18
N ASN A 132 -10.09 -26.34 -21.53
CA ASN A 132 -10.01 -26.24 -20.07
C ASN A 132 -10.35 -24.82 -19.58
N LYS A 133 -11.16 -24.71 -18.53
CA LYS A 133 -11.42 -23.44 -17.86
C LYS A 133 -10.34 -23.15 -16.83
N ILE A 134 -9.60 -22.06 -17.02
CA ILE A 134 -8.50 -21.62 -16.18
C ILE A 134 -8.78 -20.20 -15.70
N ARG A 135 -8.65 -19.93 -14.41
CA ARG A 135 -8.67 -18.55 -13.90
C ARG A 135 -7.26 -17.96 -14.07
N PRO A 136 -7.10 -16.81 -14.73
CA PRO A 136 -5.80 -16.17 -14.91
C PRO A 136 -5.04 -15.97 -13.59
N ILE A 137 -5.73 -15.61 -12.51
CA ILE A 137 -5.13 -15.42 -11.19
C ILE A 137 -4.43 -16.69 -10.67
N ASP A 138 -4.94 -17.88 -10.95
CA ASP A 138 -4.35 -19.13 -10.47
C ASP A 138 -3.01 -19.40 -11.18
N LEU A 139 -2.94 -19.17 -12.49
CA LEU A 139 -1.70 -19.26 -13.26
C LEU A 139 -0.69 -18.20 -12.79
N THR A 140 -1.13 -16.96 -12.67
CA THR A 140 -0.29 -15.83 -12.25
C THR A 140 0.31 -16.09 -10.86
N SER A 141 -0.50 -16.55 -9.92
CA SER A 141 -0.04 -16.90 -8.57
C SER A 141 1.01 -18.01 -8.62
N LYS A 142 0.79 -19.04 -9.45
CA LYS A 142 1.73 -20.15 -9.59
C LYS A 142 3.09 -19.72 -10.13
N LEU A 143 3.11 -18.67 -10.98
CA LEU A 143 4.33 -18.12 -11.56
C LEU A 143 5.02 -17.09 -10.64
N LEU A 144 4.25 -16.20 -10.01
CA LEU A 144 4.81 -15.09 -9.24
C LEU A 144 5.21 -15.47 -7.81
N PHE A 145 4.47 -16.36 -7.14
CA PHE A 145 4.74 -16.67 -5.74
C PHE A 145 6.16 -17.21 -5.50
N PRO A 146 6.71 -18.13 -6.32
CA PRO A 146 8.09 -18.55 -6.16
C PRO A 146 9.13 -17.44 -6.34
N MET A 147 8.78 -16.39 -7.10
CA MET A 147 9.65 -15.22 -7.28
C MET A 147 9.57 -14.24 -6.10
N TRP A 148 8.42 -14.21 -5.42
CA TRP A 148 8.17 -13.29 -4.31
C TRP A 148 8.39 -13.94 -2.94
N GLU A 149 8.58 -15.24 -2.89
CA GLU A 149 8.85 -15.95 -1.64
C GLU A 149 10.20 -15.52 -1.05
N MET A 150 10.19 -15.11 0.21
CA MET A 150 11.40 -14.87 0.97
C MET A 150 12.07 -16.20 1.29
N LYS A 151 13.37 -16.30 1.02
CA LYS A 151 14.19 -17.49 1.25
C LYS A 151 14.92 -17.36 2.56
N GLU A 152 15.42 -18.48 3.07
CA GLU A 152 16.30 -18.50 4.24
C GLU A 152 17.51 -17.57 4.00
N GLY A 153 17.73 -16.63 4.92
CA GLY A 153 18.78 -15.63 4.82
C GLY A 153 18.40 -14.34 4.05
N ASP A 154 17.22 -14.27 3.44
CA ASP A 154 16.73 -13.02 2.91
C ASP A 154 16.38 -12.06 4.04
N GLU A 155 16.65 -10.80 3.82
CA GLU A 155 16.39 -9.73 4.78
C GLU A 155 15.41 -8.72 4.17
N ASP A 156 14.48 -8.26 4.99
CA ASP A 156 13.56 -7.19 4.66
C ASP A 156 13.65 -6.03 5.65
N TYR A 157 12.91 -5.00 5.38
CA TYR A 157 12.63 -3.93 6.33
C TYR A 157 11.22 -3.37 6.11
N THR A 158 10.65 -2.87 7.21
CA THR A 158 9.42 -2.09 7.16
C THR A 158 9.76 -0.61 7.19
N VAL A 159 9.26 0.10 6.18
CA VAL A 159 9.33 1.55 6.07
C VAL A 159 7.93 2.12 6.28
N MET A 160 7.82 3.17 7.12
CA MET A 160 6.55 3.86 7.30
C MET A 160 6.78 5.34 7.57
N ARG A 161 5.93 6.18 6.96
CA ARG A 161 5.80 7.59 7.29
C ARG A 161 4.35 7.88 7.64
N ILE A 162 4.11 8.43 8.83
CA ILE A 162 2.79 8.92 9.24
C ILE A 162 2.88 10.42 9.37
N LYS A 163 1.92 11.12 8.75
CA LYS A 163 1.76 12.57 8.85
C LYS A 163 0.37 12.90 9.40
N ILE A 164 0.32 13.71 10.45
CA ILE A 164 -0.91 14.11 11.12
C ILE A 164 -0.91 15.63 11.19
N ILE A 165 -1.95 16.24 10.64
CA ILE A 165 -2.11 17.69 10.62
C ILE A 165 -3.42 18.05 11.35
N GLY A 166 -3.43 19.16 12.08
CA GLY A 166 -4.63 19.65 12.74
C GLY A 166 -4.36 20.82 13.68
N ASP A 167 -5.30 21.06 14.57
CA ASP A 167 -5.25 22.08 15.59
C ASP A 167 -5.04 21.48 16.98
N GLU A 168 -4.01 21.92 17.68
CA GLU A 168 -3.74 21.56 19.08
C GLU A 168 -3.55 22.81 19.90
N ALA A 169 -4.35 22.98 20.97
CA ALA A 169 -4.36 24.16 21.82
C ALA A 169 -4.46 25.50 21.04
N GLY A 170 -5.26 25.54 19.96
CA GLY A 170 -5.48 26.72 19.13
C GLY A 170 -4.35 27.04 18.14
N LYS A 171 -3.41 26.13 17.94
CA LYS A 171 -2.32 26.28 16.99
C LYS A 171 -2.36 25.17 15.94
N LYS A 172 -2.11 25.52 14.67
CA LYS A 172 -1.89 24.53 13.62
C LYS A 172 -0.58 23.82 13.85
N VAL A 173 -0.63 22.50 13.88
CA VAL A 173 0.53 21.62 14.06
C VAL A 173 0.55 20.53 13.00
N CYS A 174 1.76 20.07 12.70
CA CYS A 174 2.00 18.93 11.82
C CYS A 174 3.01 18.00 12.49
N TYR A 175 2.59 16.78 12.78
CA TYR A 175 3.47 15.74 13.30
C TYR A 175 3.82 14.77 12.19
N THR A 176 5.12 14.48 12.05
CA THR A 176 5.63 13.47 11.12
C THR A 176 6.41 12.41 11.88
N TYR A 177 6.04 11.16 11.67
CA TYR A 177 6.69 9.99 12.26
C TYR A 177 7.29 9.16 11.12
N ASN A 178 8.56 8.85 11.22
CA ASN A 178 9.23 7.92 10.32
C ASN A 178 9.64 6.67 11.10
N LEU A 179 9.39 5.51 10.52
CA LEU A 179 9.82 4.21 10.99
C LEU A 179 10.69 3.56 9.92
N LEU A 180 11.80 3.01 10.34
CA LEU A 180 12.58 2.03 9.59
C LEU A 180 12.92 0.90 10.56
N ASP A 181 12.26 -0.23 10.41
CA ASP A 181 12.48 -1.44 11.19
C ASP A 181 13.16 -2.49 10.29
N LYS A 182 14.22 -3.15 10.79
CA LYS A 182 15.10 -4.05 10.01
C LYS A 182 15.13 -5.41 10.64
#